data_90d7ac69792b0f927dcf56dc13ffc005
#
_entry.id   90d7ac69792b0f927dcf56dc13ffc005
#
_cell.length_a   1.000
_cell.length_b   1.000
_cell.length_c   1.000
_cell.angle_alpha   90.00
_cell.angle_beta   90.00
_cell.angle_gamma   90.00
#
_symmetry.space_group_name_H-M   'P 1'
#
loop_
_entity.id
_entity.type
_entity.pdbx_description
1 polymer ?
#
loop_
_entity_poly.entity_id
_entity_poly.type
_entity_poly.pdbx_seq_one_letter_code
_entity_poly.pdbx_strand_id
1 'polypeptide(L)'
;MNDIRVSALVLLHPDREELLMVRKAGTTSFMLPGGKPEAGETAEDTIVREIAEELGLDLDRNRLHALGTFAAAAANEADHRVIGDVFCYDGLPEALDVENIAHLAEIAEAGWFPISPLPADTEARQFAPLTRNEVIPALHAAGKLVS
;
A
#
# COMPACT_ATOMS: atom_id res chain seq x y z
N MET A 1 3.61 -10.02 21.46
CA MET A 1 3.82 -9.49 20.11
C MET A 1 3.24 -8.10 20.03
N ASN A 2 3.99 -7.15 19.52
CA ASN A 2 3.55 -5.77 19.43
C ASN A 2 2.80 -5.53 18.12
N ASP A 3 1.72 -4.77 18.21
CA ASP A 3 0.92 -4.43 17.04
C ASP A 3 1.29 -3.04 16.52
N ILE A 4 1.44 -2.96 15.21
CA ILE A 4 1.66 -1.70 14.51
C ILE A 4 0.43 -1.44 13.64
N ARG A 5 -0.29 -0.34 13.93
CA ARG A 5 -1.46 0.00 13.13
C ARG A 5 -1.08 0.96 12.01
N VAL A 6 -1.60 0.69 10.82
CA VAL A 6 -1.34 1.52 9.64
C VAL A 6 -2.61 1.66 8.82
N SER A 7 -2.64 2.68 7.97
CA SER A 7 -3.58 2.77 6.86
C SER A 7 -2.82 2.60 5.56
N ALA A 8 -3.39 1.90 4.61
CA ALA A 8 -2.73 1.59 3.34
C ALA A 8 -3.69 1.78 2.17
N LEU A 9 -3.14 2.13 1.00
CA LEU A 9 -3.93 2.44 -0.19
C LEU A 9 -3.63 1.47 -1.31
N VAL A 10 -4.70 0.97 -1.93
CA VAL A 10 -4.64 0.16 -3.16
C VAL A 10 -4.88 1.08 -4.34
N LEU A 11 -3.86 1.22 -5.20
CA LEU A 11 -3.98 1.87 -6.50
C LEU A 11 -3.72 0.82 -7.56
N LEU A 12 -4.77 0.45 -8.30
CA LEU A 12 -4.69 -0.55 -9.37
C LEU A 12 -4.52 0.14 -10.71
N HIS A 13 -3.59 -0.37 -11.53
CA HIS A 13 -3.41 0.14 -12.88
C HIS A 13 -4.68 -0.09 -13.69
N PRO A 14 -5.16 0.89 -14.46
CA PRO A 14 -6.44 0.74 -15.16
C PRO A 14 -6.42 -0.27 -16.30
N ASP A 15 -5.26 -0.54 -16.90
CA ASP A 15 -5.14 -1.39 -18.08
C ASP A 15 -4.42 -2.71 -17.82
N ARG A 16 -3.78 -2.86 -16.66
CA ARG A 16 -3.00 -4.06 -16.31
C ARG A 16 -3.33 -4.46 -14.87
N GLU A 17 -3.24 -5.75 -14.58
CA GLU A 17 -3.39 -6.21 -13.20
C GLU A 17 -2.09 -5.97 -12.45
N GLU A 18 -1.81 -4.69 -12.19
CA GLU A 18 -0.62 -4.25 -11.46
C GLU A 18 -1.02 -3.32 -10.33
N LEU A 19 -0.30 -3.43 -9.23
CA LEU A 19 -0.54 -2.71 -8.00
C LEU A 19 0.64 -1.77 -7.75
N LEU A 20 0.34 -0.51 -7.41
CA LEU A 20 1.38 0.42 -7.03
C LEU A 20 1.93 0.05 -5.66
N MET A 21 3.24 -0.12 -5.58
CA MET A 21 3.91 -0.38 -4.32
C MET A 21 5.16 0.49 -4.19
N VAL A 22 5.54 0.76 -2.95
CA VAL A 22 6.68 1.60 -2.62
C VAL A 22 7.63 0.86 -1.70
N ARG A 23 8.91 1.22 -1.76
CA ARG A 23 9.94 0.71 -0.85
C ARG A 23 10.59 1.90 -0.15
N LYS A 24 10.61 1.85 1.16
CA LYS A 24 11.24 2.92 1.94
C LYS A 24 12.76 2.76 1.95
N ALA A 25 13.46 3.87 2.07
CA ALA A 25 14.91 3.88 2.13
C ALA A 25 15.41 2.99 3.28
N GLY A 26 16.45 2.21 3.01
CA GLY A 26 17.03 1.30 4.01
C GLY A 26 16.32 -0.03 4.15
N THR A 27 15.29 -0.32 3.34
CA THR A 27 14.57 -1.60 3.39
C THR A 27 14.61 -2.29 2.04
N THR A 28 14.28 -3.60 2.03
CA THR A 28 14.16 -4.39 0.79
C THR A 28 12.72 -4.77 0.48
N SER A 29 11.76 -4.39 1.34
CA SER A 29 10.37 -4.79 1.18
C SER A 29 9.54 -3.71 0.50
N PHE A 30 8.86 -4.10 -0.58
CA PHE A 30 7.83 -3.28 -1.19
C PHE A 30 6.51 -3.49 -0.45
N MET A 31 5.76 -2.42 -0.30
CA MET A 31 4.49 -2.41 0.41
C MET A 31 3.54 -1.39 -0.21
N LEU A 32 2.28 -1.47 0.16
CA LEU A 32 1.32 -0.46 -0.23
C LEU A 32 1.72 0.90 0.36
N PRO A 33 1.49 2.00 -0.38
CA PRO A 33 1.70 3.32 0.21
C PRO A 33 0.76 3.55 1.38
N GLY A 34 1.23 4.24 2.40
CA GLY A 34 0.48 4.53 3.61
C GLY A 34 1.38 4.74 4.81
N GLY A 35 0.79 4.74 5.99
CA GLY A 35 1.55 4.94 7.20
C GLY A 35 0.72 4.89 8.48
N LYS A 36 1.33 5.33 9.57
CA LYS A 36 0.76 5.24 10.91
C LYS A 36 -0.16 6.43 11.20
N PRO A 37 -1.29 6.20 11.93
CA PRO A 37 -2.15 7.30 12.33
C PRO A 37 -1.47 8.22 13.34
N GLU A 38 -1.82 9.50 13.27
CA GLU A 38 -1.48 10.47 14.30
C GLU A 38 -2.66 10.61 15.26
N ALA A 39 -2.41 11.23 16.42
CA ALA A 39 -3.43 11.37 17.45
C ALA A 39 -4.68 12.05 16.87
N GLY A 40 -5.84 11.46 17.13
CA GLY A 40 -7.13 12.00 16.69
C GLY A 40 -7.51 11.71 15.25
N GLU A 41 -6.65 11.03 14.49
CA GLU A 41 -6.96 10.68 13.10
C GLU A 41 -7.81 9.42 13.00
N THR A 42 -8.79 9.45 12.09
CA THR A 42 -9.43 8.22 11.62
C THR A 42 -8.50 7.52 10.62
N ALA A 43 -8.81 6.27 10.28
CA ALA A 43 -8.03 5.56 9.26
C ALA A 43 -8.06 6.29 7.91
N GLU A 44 -9.21 6.86 7.54
CA GLU A 44 -9.33 7.64 6.31
C GLU A 44 -8.48 8.92 6.36
N ASP A 45 -8.51 9.65 7.48
CA ASP A 45 -7.66 10.84 7.67
C ASP A 45 -6.20 10.49 7.49
N THR A 46 -5.78 9.37 8.06
CA THR A 46 -4.40 8.89 7.98
C THR A 46 -3.98 8.65 6.55
N ILE A 47 -4.81 7.93 5.77
CA ILE A 47 -4.42 7.60 4.40
C ILE A 47 -4.37 8.85 3.52
N VAL A 48 -5.28 9.78 3.70
CA VAL A 48 -5.26 11.04 2.94
C VAL A 48 -3.99 11.83 3.24
N ARG A 49 -3.62 11.95 4.52
CA ARG A 49 -2.40 12.66 4.93
C ARG A 49 -1.14 11.96 4.44
N GLU A 50 -1.06 10.64 4.65
CA GLU A 50 0.13 9.87 4.28
C GLU A 50 0.37 9.88 2.77
N ILE A 51 -0.68 9.79 1.96
CA ILE A 51 -0.53 9.84 0.51
C ILE A 51 -0.08 11.23 0.05
N ALA A 52 -0.54 12.29 0.70
CA ALA A 52 -0.05 13.64 0.41
C ALA A 52 1.45 13.76 0.73
N GLU A 53 1.88 13.20 1.86
CA GLU A 53 3.30 13.23 2.26
C GLU A 53 4.19 12.36 1.40
N GLU A 54 3.77 11.11 1.13
CA GLU A 54 4.60 10.14 0.42
C GLU A 54 4.59 10.30 -1.08
N LEU A 55 3.42 10.59 -1.66
CA LEU A 55 3.25 10.63 -3.10
C LEU A 55 2.97 12.03 -3.66
N GLY A 56 2.76 13.00 -2.79
CA GLY A 56 2.43 14.35 -3.22
C GLY A 56 1.06 14.47 -3.87
N LEU A 57 0.12 13.60 -3.50
CA LEU A 57 -1.19 13.53 -4.14
C LEU A 57 -2.30 13.91 -3.17
N ASP A 58 -3.30 14.62 -3.66
CA ASP A 58 -4.52 14.90 -2.92
C ASP A 58 -5.59 13.90 -3.30
N LEU A 59 -5.96 13.03 -2.36
CA LEU A 59 -7.01 12.05 -2.60
C LEU A 59 -8.39 12.68 -2.47
N ASP A 60 -9.28 12.31 -3.37
CA ASP A 60 -10.70 12.63 -3.27
C ASP A 60 -11.35 11.58 -2.35
N ARG A 61 -11.81 12.01 -1.17
CA ARG A 61 -12.40 11.10 -0.17
C ARG A 61 -13.64 10.37 -0.70
N ASN A 62 -14.35 10.97 -1.66
CA ASN A 62 -15.51 10.33 -2.28
C ASN A 62 -15.14 9.14 -3.16
N ARG A 63 -13.87 9.01 -3.51
CA ARG A 63 -13.35 7.90 -4.33
C ARG A 63 -12.64 6.84 -3.50
N LEU A 64 -12.59 7.00 -2.17
CA LEU A 64 -12.01 6.03 -1.25
C LEU A 64 -13.07 5.05 -0.79
N HIS A 65 -12.73 3.75 -0.83
CA HIS A 65 -13.61 2.69 -0.34
C HIS A 65 -12.82 1.75 0.55
N ALA A 66 -13.32 1.49 1.76
CA ALA A 66 -12.65 0.55 2.65
C ALA A 66 -12.72 -0.86 2.07
N LEU A 67 -11.56 -1.51 1.92
CA LEU A 67 -11.49 -2.91 1.54
C LEU A 67 -11.65 -3.81 2.77
N GLY A 68 -11.05 -3.42 3.88
CA GLY A 68 -11.13 -4.15 5.13
C GLY A 68 -9.95 -3.86 6.04
N THR A 69 -9.95 -4.56 7.17
CA THR A 69 -8.86 -4.51 8.13
C THR A 69 -8.19 -5.88 8.17
N PHE A 70 -6.88 -5.91 8.00
CA PHE A 70 -6.11 -7.15 7.88
C PHE A 70 -4.93 -7.13 8.84
N ALA A 71 -4.45 -8.32 9.21
CA ALA A 71 -3.29 -8.44 10.08
C ALA A 71 -2.28 -9.42 9.47
N ALA A 72 -1.00 -9.10 9.61
CA ALA A 72 0.09 -9.95 9.12
C ALA A 72 1.37 -9.62 9.88
N ALA A 73 2.40 -10.46 9.72
CA ALA A 73 3.72 -10.19 10.28
C ALA A 73 4.27 -8.89 9.66
N ALA A 74 4.96 -8.10 10.47
CA ALA A 74 5.60 -6.87 9.99
C ALA A 74 6.80 -7.20 9.09
N ALA A 75 6.93 -6.48 7.97
CA ALA A 75 7.98 -6.74 6.99
C ALA A 75 9.38 -6.41 7.51
N ASN A 76 9.49 -5.32 8.28
CA ASN A 76 10.78 -4.75 8.68
C ASN A 76 11.03 -4.74 10.18
N GLU A 77 10.12 -5.28 10.97
CA GLU A 77 10.22 -5.28 12.43
C GLU A 77 9.90 -6.67 12.98
N ALA A 78 10.95 -7.37 13.43
CA ALA A 78 10.80 -8.72 14.00
C ALA A 78 9.89 -8.68 15.23
N ASP A 79 9.13 -9.76 15.44
CA ASP A 79 8.20 -9.92 16.56
C ASP A 79 7.08 -8.88 16.62
N HIS A 80 6.80 -8.21 15.50
CA HIS A 80 5.70 -7.27 15.38
C HIS A 80 4.66 -7.77 14.38
N ARG A 81 3.42 -7.37 14.60
CA ARG A 81 2.31 -7.63 13.69
C ARG A 81 1.78 -6.29 13.18
N VAL A 82 1.53 -6.21 11.88
CA VAL A 82 0.88 -5.05 11.28
C VAL A 82 -0.61 -5.29 11.23
N ILE A 83 -1.38 -4.30 11.66
CA ILE A 83 -2.83 -4.27 11.48
C ILE A 83 -3.11 -3.12 10.51
N GLY A 84 -3.57 -3.44 9.32
CA GLY A 84 -3.78 -2.46 8.26
C GLY A 84 -5.24 -2.22 7.94
N ASP A 85 -5.64 -0.95 8.02
CA ASP A 85 -6.91 -0.49 7.46
C ASP A 85 -6.65 -0.15 6.00
N VAL A 86 -7.20 -0.95 5.09
CA VAL A 86 -6.88 -0.87 3.66
C VAL A 86 -8.03 -0.25 2.89
N PHE A 87 -7.70 0.73 2.07
CA PHE A 87 -8.64 1.44 1.20
C PHE A 87 -8.30 1.20 -0.26
N CYS A 88 -9.32 1.11 -1.09
CA CYS A 88 -9.19 1.13 -2.55
C CYS A 88 -9.59 2.51 -3.05
N TYR A 89 -8.92 2.97 -4.09
CA TYR A 89 -9.25 4.23 -4.75
C TYR A 89 -9.90 3.96 -6.09
N ASP A 90 -10.95 4.69 -6.45
CA ASP A 90 -11.60 4.56 -7.75
C ASP A 90 -10.75 5.27 -8.80
N GLY A 91 -10.17 4.51 -9.72
CA GLY A 91 -9.26 5.04 -10.72
C GLY A 91 -7.92 5.43 -10.13
N LEU A 92 -7.24 6.38 -10.76
CA LEU A 92 -5.95 6.89 -10.30
C LEU A 92 -6.04 8.41 -10.09
N PRO A 93 -5.30 8.94 -9.08
CA PRO A 93 -5.16 10.40 -8.97
C PRO A 93 -4.52 10.99 -10.23
N GLU A 94 -5.03 12.12 -10.70
CA GLU A 94 -4.58 12.74 -11.97
C GLU A 94 -3.10 13.11 -11.95
N ALA A 95 -2.59 13.56 -10.81
CA ALA A 95 -1.20 14.01 -10.69
C ALA A 95 -0.22 12.87 -10.42
N LEU A 96 -0.68 11.61 -10.44
CA LEU A 96 0.20 10.47 -10.16
C LEU A 96 1.28 10.33 -11.23
N ASP A 97 2.54 10.40 -10.80
CA ASP A 97 3.72 10.21 -11.63
C ASP A 97 4.68 9.30 -10.88
N VAL A 98 4.61 8.00 -11.19
CA VAL A 98 5.37 6.97 -10.47
C VAL A 98 6.88 7.19 -10.59
N GLU A 99 7.36 7.73 -11.71
CA GLU A 99 8.79 7.95 -11.92
C GLU A 99 9.39 9.00 -10.97
N ASN A 100 8.56 9.93 -10.49
CA ASN A 100 9.01 11.02 -9.62
C ASN A 100 8.71 10.81 -8.13
N ILE A 101 8.01 9.74 -7.76
CA ILE A 101 7.65 9.46 -6.36
C ILE A 101 8.90 9.29 -5.48
N ALA A 102 9.94 8.67 -6.00
CA ALA A 102 11.15 8.37 -5.23
C ALA A 102 11.90 9.60 -4.69
N HIS A 103 11.49 10.81 -5.08
CA HIS A 103 12.09 12.04 -4.59
C HIS A 103 11.32 12.65 -3.42
N LEU A 104 10.25 11.99 -2.96
CA LEU A 104 9.40 12.50 -1.88
C LEU A 104 9.59 11.66 -0.61
N ALA A 105 9.55 12.34 0.53
CA ALA A 105 9.61 11.71 1.86
C ALA A 105 10.73 10.65 1.94
N GLU A 106 10.43 9.47 2.46
CA GLU A 106 11.39 8.38 2.69
C GLU A 106 11.33 7.30 1.61
N ILE A 107 10.68 7.56 0.49
CA ILE A 107 10.49 6.56 -0.56
C ILE A 107 11.77 6.44 -1.40
N ALA A 108 12.34 5.24 -1.44
CA ALA A 108 13.52 4.95 -2.25
C ALA A 108 13.13 4.48 -3.66
N GLU A 109 12.05 3.73 -3.77
CA GLU A 109 11.55 3.23 -5.05
C GLU A 109 10.03 3.14 -5.04
N ALA A 110 9.41 3.33 -6.20
CA ALA A 110 8.01 3.08 -6.42
C ALA A 110 7.84 2.42 -7.79
N GLY A 111 6.84 1.56 -7.92
CA GLY A 111 6.61 0.89 -9.19
C GLY A 111 5.29 0.14 -9.23
N TRP A 112 4.93 -0.26 -10.43
CA TRP A 112 3.80 -1.14 -10.70
C TRP A 112 4.28 -2.58 -10.71
N PHE A 113 3.61 -3.44 -9.94
CA PHE A 113 3.96 -4.85 -9.85
C PHE A 113 2.79 -5.73 -10.23
N PRO A 114 3.02 -6.77 -11.07
CA PRO A 114 1.96 -7.71 -11.41
C PRO A 114 1.52 -8.48 -10.15
N ILE A 115 0.23 -8.75 -10.04
CA ILE A 115 -0.35 -9.40 -8.86
C ILE A 115 -1.17 -10.64 -9.18
N SER A 116 -1.09 -11.12 -10.41
CA SER A 116 -1.79 -12.35 -10.85
C SER A 116 -0.85 -13.23 -11.69
N PRO A 117 0.18 -13.83 -11.10
CA PRO A 117 0.63 -13.78 -9.70
C PRO A 117 1.62 -12.65 -9.39
N LEU A 118 1.75 -12.33 -8.12
CA LEU A 118 2.82 -11.48 -7.63
C LEU A 118 4.17 -12.22 -7.77
N PRO A 119 5.23 -11.54 -8.19
CA PRO A 119 6.55 -12.19 -8.27
C PRO A 119 7.01 -12.75 -6.92
N ALA A 120 7.80 -13.80 -6.97
CA ALA A 120 8.37 -14.40 -5.76
C ALA A 120 9.36 -13.45 -5.09
N ASP A 121 9.50 -13.56 -3.78
CA ASP A 121 10.51 -12.82 -3.03
C ASP A 121 11.91 -13.29 -3.41
N THR A 122 12.84 -12.34 -3.43
CA THR A 122 14.28 -12.62 -3.63
C THR A 122 15.05 -11.95 -2.50
N GLU A 123 16.36 -12.19 -2.41
CA GLU A 123 17.19 -11.51 -1.40
C GLU A 123 17.19 -10.00 -1.58
N ALA A 124 17.13 -9.52 -2.81
CA ALA A 124 17.16 -8.09 -3.13
C ALA A 124 15.81 -7.41 -3.02
N ARG A 125 14.72 -8.19 -3.05
CA ARG A 125 13.38 -7.62 -3.06
C ARG A 125 12.37 -8.59 -2.46
N GLN A 126 11.65 -8.12 -1.47
CA GLN A 126 10.52 -8.84 -0.88
C GLN A 126 9.25 -8.00 -0.99
N PHE A 127 8.10 -8.65 -0.80
CA PHE A 127 6.81 -7.96 -0.70
C PHE A 127 6.26 -8.17 0.70
N ALA A 128 5.75 -7.09 1.29
CA ALA A 128 5.24 -7.13 2.66
C ALA A 128 4.18 -8.23 2.83
N PRO A 129 4.23 -9.00 3.92
CA PRO A 129 3.26 -10.08 4.15
C PRO A 129 1.82 -9.62 4.13
N LEU A 130 1.53 -8.41 4.64
CA LEU A 130 0.18 -7.86 4.59
C LEU A 130 -0.32 -7.79 3.14
N THR A 131 0.50 -7.28 2.23
CA THR A 131 0.13 -7.14 0.83
C THR A 131 -0.02 -8.50 0.16
N ARG A 132 1.01 -9.35 0.26
CA ARG A 132 1.05 -10.65 -0.40
C ARG A 132 -0.03 -11.61 0.10
N ASN A 133 -0.15 -11.72 1.42
CA ASN A 133 -0.93 -12.80 2.03
C ASN A 133 -2.36 -12.41 2.36
N GLU A 134 -2.65 -11.11 2.49
CA GLU A 134 -3.97 -10.65 2.94
C GLU A 134 -4.67 -9.77 1.90
N VAL A 135 -4.00 -8.73 1.42
CA VAL A 135 -4.64 -7.72 0.56
C VAL A 135 -4.90 -8.27 -0.85
N ILE A 136 -3.90 -8.88 -1.49
CA ILE A 136 -4.07 -9.40 -2.84
C ILE A 136 -5.16 -10.48 -2.89
N PRO A 137 -5.18 -11.47 -1.96
CA PRO A 137 -6.31 -12.42 -1.92
C PRO A 137 -7.66 -11.73 -1.71
N ALA A 138 -7.73 -10.70 -0.89
CA ALA A 138 -8.96 -9.96 -0.66
C ALA A 138 -9.43 -9.22 -1.92
N LEU A 139 -8.49 -8.68 -2.71
CA LEU A 139 -8.83 -8.03 -3.98
C LEU A 139 -9.43 -9.02 -4.97
N HIS A 140 -8.89 -10.23 -5.06
CA HIS A 140 -9.46 -11.29 -5.89
C HIS A 140 -10.86 -11.68 -5.41
N ALA A 141 -11.02 -11.86 -4.09
CA ALA A 141 -12.31 -12.24 -3.51
C ALA A 141 -13.38 -11.16 -3.70
N ALA A 142 -12.98 -9.90 -3.69
CA ALA A 142 -13.90 -8.77 -3.89
C ALA A 142 -14.23 -8.50 -5.36
N GLY A 143 -13.64 -9.28 -6.30
CA GLY A 143 -13.85 -9.07 -7.73
C GLY A 143 -13.17 -7.81 -8.28
N LYS A 144 -12.18 -7.30 -7.57
CA LYS A 144 -11.40 -6.13 -8.01
C LYS A 144 -10.39 -6.50 -9.08
N LEU A 145 -10.05 -7.79 -9.20
CA LEU A 145 -9.08 -8.31 -10.14
C LEU A 145 -9.73 -9.32 -11.06
N VAL A 146 -9.34 -9.30 -12.30
CA VAL A 146 -9.71 -10.34 -13.27
C VAL A 146 -8.73 -11.49 -13.09
N SER A 147 -9.23 -12.65 -12.77
CA SER A 147 -8.39 -13.84 -12.55
C SER A 147 -8.02 -14.52 -13.84
#